data_1422619af99522a729d7a69f1ee19b51
#
_entry.id   1422619af99522a729d7a69f1ee19b51
#
_cell.length_a   1.000
_cell.length_b   1.000
_cell.length_c   1.000
_cell.angle_alpha   90.00
_cell.angle_beta   90.00
_cell.angle_gamma   90.00
#
_symmetry.space_group_name_H-M   'P 1'
#
loop_
_entity.id
_entity.type
_entity.pdbx_description
1 polymer ?
#
loop_
_entity_poly.entity_id
_entity_poly.type
_entity_poly.pdbx_seq_one_letter_code
_entity_poly.pdbx_strand_id
1 'polypeptide(L)'
;MIRLQVQDRDGATVVSVGGEVDMVTTPRLHSCLQDQLARTPQRLILDLSGVSFLGSSGLAVLVECLDDARGRGSDLRLVANSRQVTRPLEATGLTTLFQTYPDMASALAG
;
A
#
# COMPACT_ATOMS: atom_id res chain seq x y z
N MET A 1 3.03 9.87 -13.47
CA MET A 1 3.93 8.74 -13.55
C MET A 1 4.11 8.09 -12.19
N ILE A 2 4.15 6.77 -12.13
CA ILE A 2 4.30 6.05 -10.87
C ILE A 2 5.72 5.49 -10.74
N ARG A 3 6.25 5.50 -9.51
CA ARG A 3 7.53 4.88 -9.19
C ARG A 3 7.28 3.78 -8.18
N LEU A 4 7.80 2.59 -8.46
CA LEU A 4 7.65 1.42 -7.60
C LEU A 4 9.03 0.86 -7.26
N GLN A 5 9.26 0.59 -5.99
CA GLN A 5 10.50 -0.02 -5.54
C GLN A 5 10.15 -1.08 -4.50
N VAL A 6 10.74 -2.26 -4.64
CA VAL A 6 10.50 -3.39 -3.74
C VAL A 6 11.80 -3.72 -3.02
N GLN A 7 11.73 -3.89 -1.71
CA GLN A 7 12.87 -4.35 -0.92
C GLN A 7 12.39 -5.19 0.26
N ASP A 8 13.24 -6.10 0.72
CA ASP A 8 13.00 -6.84 1.95
C ASP A 8 13.68 -6.09 3.09
N ARG A 9 12.98 -5.97 4.21
CA ARG A 9 13.48 -5.20 5.34
C ARG A 9 12.88 -5.74 6.64
N ASP A 10 13.75 -6.19 7.55
CA ASP A 10 13.36 -6.65 8.88
C ASP A 10 12.23 -7.69 8.87
N GLY A 11 12.31 -8.63 7.93
CA GLY A 11 11.32 -9.71 7.81
C GLY A 11 10.04 -9.31 7.07
N ALA A 12 9.96 -8.08 6.56
CA ALA A 12 8.82 -7.60 5.79
C ALA A 12 9.22 -7.35 4.35
N THR A 13 8.26 -7.48 3.44
CA THR A 13 8.41 -6.99 2.07
C THR A 13 7.85 -5.58 2.02
N VAL A 14 8.66 -4.63 1.56
CA VAL A 14 8.27 -3.23 1.47
C VAL A 14 8.13 -2.83 0.01
N VAL A 15 6.96 -2.32 -0.37
CA VAL A 15 6.73 -1.73 -1.68
C VAL A 15 6.57 -0.22 -1.49
N SER A 16 7.56 0.53 -1.98
CA SER A 16 7.52 1.99 -1.95
C SER A 16 6.87 2.50 -3.21
N VAL A 17 5.82 3.31 -3.05
CA VAL A 17 5.03 3.86 -4.15
C VAL A 17 5.22 5.37 -4.15
N GLY A 18 5.59 5.93 -5.30
CA GLY A 18 5.73 7.37 -5.47
C GLY A 18 5.03 7.84 -6.72
N GLY A 19 4.67 9.14 -6.73
CA GLY A 19 4.02 9.76 -7.87
C GLY A 19 2.49 9.66 -7.81
N GLU A 20 1.89 9.64 -8.98
CA GLU A 20 0.43 9.69 -9.11
C GLU A 20 -0.14 8.29 -9.25
N VAL A 21 -1.14 7.97 -8.43
CA VAL A 21 -1.86 6.71 -8.49
C VAL A 21 -3.25 6.99 -9.05
N ASP A 22 -3.41 6.74 -10.34
CA ASP A 22 -4.62 7.03 -11.11
C ASP A 22 -4.97 5.85 -12.02
N MET A 23 -5.96 6.04 -12.90
CA MET A 23 -6.43 4.98 -13.80
C MET A 23 -5.33 4.47 -14.74
N VAL A 24 -4.38 5.32 -15.10
CA VAL A 24 -3.30 4.96 -16.03
C VAL A 24 -2.23 4.13 -15.32
N THR A 25 -1.93 4.46 -14.07
CA THR A 25 -0.81 3.86 -13.33
C THR A 25 -1.21 2.67 -12.47
N THR A 26 -2.49 2.52 -12.12
CA THR A 26 -2.95 1.43 -11.25
C THR A 26 -2.67 0.03 -11.80
N PRO A 27 -2.67 -0.24 -13.12
CA PRO A 27 -2.31 -1.58 -13.60
C PRO A 27 -0.90 -2.00 -13.19
N ARG A 28 0.06 -1.07 -13.20
CA ARG A 28 1.43 -1.37 -12.74
C ARG A 28 1.48 -1.64 -11.25
N LEU A 29 0.77 -0.83 -10.47
CA LEU A 29 0.69 -1.01 -9.03
C LEU A 29 0.05 -2.36 -8.69
N HIS A 30 -1.08 -2.66 -9.31
CA HIS A 30 -1.81 -3.91 -9.10
C HIS A 30 -0.94 -5.12 -9.41
N SER A 31 -0.25 -5.11 -10.55
CA SER A 31 0.65 -6.19 -10.96
C SER A 31 1.79 -6.39 -9.97
N CYS A 32 2.40 -5.29 -9.52
CA CYS A 32 3.48 -5.35 -8.53
C CYS A 32 2.99 -5.97 -7.22
N LEU A 33 1.84 -5.54 -6.72
CA LEU A 33 1.29 -6.07 -5.48
C LEU A 33 0.93 -7.54 -5.59
N GLN A 34 0.34 -7.95 -6.71
CA GLN A 34 0.03 -9.36 -6.94
C GLN A 34 1.29 -10.22 -6.96
N ASP A 35 2.36 -9.74 -7.61
CA ASP A 35 3.63 -10.46 -7.66
C ASP A 35 4.21 -10.67 -6.26
N GLN A 36 4.13 -9.63 -5.42
CA GLN A 36 4.66 -9.74 -4.06
C GLN A 36 3.79 -10.64 -3.19
N LEU A 37 2.47 -10.53 -3.29
CA LEU A 37 1.55 -11.37 -2.53
C LEU A 37 1.63 -12.84 -2.93
N ALA A 38 1.92 -13.14 -4.20
CA ALA A 38 2.11 -14.52 -4.67
C ALA A 38 3.25 -15.23 -3.96
N ARG A 39 4.22 -14.46 -3.42
CA ARG A 39 5.33 -15.00 -2.65
C ARG A 39 4.96 -15.25 -1.19
N THR A 40 3.73 -14.94 -0.81
CA THR A 40 3.16 -15.11 0.53
C THR A 40 4.06 -14.54 1.64
N PRO A 41 4.40 -13.23 1.57
CA PRO A 41 5.20 -12.63 2.63
C PRO A 41 4.43 -12.65 3.94
N GLN A 42 5.13 -12.78 5.05
CA GLN A 42 4.49 -12.72 6.35
C GLN A 42 3.88 -11.33 6.57
N ARG A 43 4.60 -10.28 6.14
CA ARG A 43 4.16 -8.90 6.26
C ARG A 43 4.49 -8.16 4.97
N LEU A 44 3.50 -7.44 4.46
CA LEU A 44 3.65 -6.56 3.31
C LEU A 44 3.37 -5.14 3.75
N ILE A 45 4.34 -4.25 3.55
CA ILE A 45 4.20 -2.83 3.89
C ILE A 45 4.18 -2.04 2.60
N LEU A 46 3.12 -1.24 2.42
CA LEU A 46 3.04 -0.29 1.32
C LEU A 46 3.40 1.09 1.86
N ASP A 47 4.53 1.60 1.41
CA ASP A 47 4.98 2.93 1.77
C ASP A 47 4.43 3.92 0.76
N LEU A 48 3.41 4.68 1.16
CA LEU A 48 2.71 5.63 0.31
C LEU A 48 3.19 7.07 0.55
N SER A 49 4.29 7.26 1.28
CA SER A 49 4.77 8.60 1.61
C SER A 49 5.21 9.41 0.39
N GLY A 50 5.58 8.75 -0.70
CA GLY A 50 5.94 9.43 -1.96
C GLY A 50 4.78 9.67 -2.92
N VAL A 51 3.56 9.30 -2.55
CA VAL A 51 2.39 9.45 -3.41
C VAL A 51 1.92 10.90 -3.39
N SER A 52 1.79 11.50 -4.58
CA SER A 52 1.34 12.89 -4.73
C SER A 52 -0.16 12.98 -5.06
N PHE A 53 -0.74 11.91 -5.56
CA PHE A 53 -2.17 11.84 -5.87
C PHE A 53 -2.65 10.39 -5.74
N LEU A 54 -3.78 10.20 -5.06
CA LEU A 54 -4.40 8.89 -4.90
C LEU A 54 -5.86 8.99 -5.30
N GLY A 55 -6.17 8.49 -6.49
CA GLY A 55 -7.53 8.49 -7.02
C GLY A 55 -8.33 7.26 -6.60
N SER A 56 -9.60 7.24 -7.00
CA SER A 56 -10.52 6.15 -6.65
C SER A 56 -10.07 4.79 -7.17
N SER A 57 -9.45 4.77 -8.35
CA SER A 57 -8.91 3.51 -8.90
C SER A 57 -7.78 2.96 -8.03
N GLY A 58 -6.96 3.84 -7.45
CA GLY A 58 -5.92 3.44 -6.51
C GLY A 58 -6.50 2.88 -5.21
N LEU A 59 -7.54 3.52 -4.69
CA LEU A 59 -8.23 3.03 -3.50
C LEU A 59 -8.80 1.64 -3.73
N ALA A 60 -9.37 1.38 -4.91
CA ALA A 60 -9.89 0.06 -5.25
C ALA A 60 -8.77 -1.00 -5.27
N VAL A 61 -7.61 -0.66 -5.81
CA VAL A 61 -6.45 -1.57 -5.82
C VAL A 61 -6.00 -1.87 -4.40
N LEU A 62 -5.98 -0.88 -3.50
CA LEU A 62 -5.62 -1.11 -2.10
C LEU A 62 -6.59 -2.06 -1.40
N VAL A 63 -7.89 -1.91 -1.65
CA VAL A 63 -8.90 -2.81 -1.07
C VAL A 63 -8.72 -4.23 -1.58
N GLU A 64 -8.51 -4.41 -2.89
CA GLU A 64 -8.24 -5.73 -3.47
C GLU A 64 -6.98 -6.35 -2.86
N CYS A 65 -5.95 -5.54 -2.67
CA CYS A 65 -4.70 -5.99 -2.04
C CYS A 65 -4.95 -6.48 -0.62
N LEU A 66 -5.77 -5.76 0.15
CA LEU A 66 -6.10 -6.15 1.52
C LEU A 66 -6.84 -7.50 1.53
N ASP A 67 -7.83 -7.67 0.67
CA ASP A 67 -8.58 -8.91 0.57
C ASP A 67 -7.68 -10.08 0.20
N ASP A 68 -6.80 -9.88 -0.79
CA ASP A 68 -5.87 -10.91 -1.24
C ASP A 68 -4.86 -11.25 -0.13
N ALA A 69 -4.34 -10.25 0.57
CA ALA A 69 -3.41 -10.45 1.68
C ALA A 69 -4.06 -11.27 2.80
N ARG A 70 -5.30 -10.94 3.14
CA ARG A 70 -6.05 -11.68 4.16
C ARG A 70 -6.26 -13.13 3.77
N GLY A 71 -6.61 -13.37 2.51
CA GLY A 71 -6.79 -14.72 2.00
C GLY A 71 -5.53 -15.56 2.01
N ARG A 72 -4.37 -14.91 1.96
CA ARG A 72 -3.07 -15.58 1.97
C ARG A 72 -2.41 -15.61 3.35
N GLY A 73 -3.03 -14.99 4.35
CA GLY A 73 -2.44 -14.91 5.68
C GLY A 73 -1.30 -13.90 5.80
N SER A 74 -1.19 -12.97 4.87
CA SER A 74 -0.20 -11.90 4.92
C SER A 74 -0.75 -10.70 5.69
N ASP A 75 0.11 -10.07 6.51
CA ASP A 75 -0.25 -8.89 7.28
C ASP A 75 0.08 -7.65 6.42
N LEU A 76 -0.96 -6.95 5.97
CA LEU A 76 -0.81 -5.75 5.15
C LEU A 76 -0.83 -4.51 6.02
N ARG A 77 0.18 -3.64 5.83
CA ARG A 77 0.29 -2.35 6.54
C ARG A 77 0.56 -1.25 5.55
N LEU A 78 0.00 -0.05 5.82
CA LEU A 78 0.21 1.14 5.01
C LEU A 78 0.99 2.18 5.80
N VAL A 79 1.98 2.80 5.16
CA VAL A 79 2.60 4.02 5.67
C VAL A 79 1.95 5.18 4.95
N ALA A 80 1.24 6.02 5.68
CA ALA A 80 0.48 7.13 5.12
C ALA A 80 0.62 8.34 6.04
N ASN A 81 1.36 9.35 5.58
CA ASN A 81 1.67 10.53 6.39
C ASN A 81 1.38 11.85 5.68
N SER A 82 0.98 11.82 4.41
CA SER A 82 0.64 13.02 3.65
C SER A 82 -0.86 13.12 3.45
N ARG A 83 -1.37 14.35 3.32
CA ARG A 83 -2.80 14.58 3.13
C ARG A 83 -3.30 14.02 1.81
N GLN A 84 -2.44 13.95 0.81
CA GLN A 84 -2.77 13.37 -0.49
C GLN A 84 -3.21 11.91 -0.37
N VAL A 85 -2.76 11.22 0.66
CA VAL A 85 -3.10 9.82 0.91
C VAL A 85 -4.12 9.70 2.05
N THR A 86 -3.90 10.41 3.16
CA THR A 86 -4.78 10.26 4.33
C THR A 86 -6.18 10.78 4.08
N ARG A 87 -6.34 11.87 3.32
CA ARG A 87 -7.68 12.44 3.06
C ARG A 87 -8.57 11.50 2.25
N PRO A 88 -8.12 10.95 1.11
CA PRO A 88 -8.96 10.00 0.39
C PRO A 88 -9.36 8.78 1.23
N LEU A 89 -8.45 8.29 2.06
CA LEU A 89 -8.75 7.16 2.94
C LEU A 89 -9.80 7.54 3.99
N GLU A 90 -9.66 8.72 4.60
CA GLU A 90 -10.62 9.21 5.59
C GLU A 90 -11.98 9.48 4.96
N ALA A 91 -11.99 10.15 3.81
CA ALA A 91 -13.24 10.53 3.14
C ALA A 91 -14.08 9.33 2.72
N THR A 92 -13.44 8.21 2.43
CA THR A 92 -14.10 6.97 2.01
C THR A 92 -14.32 5.99 3.17
N GLY A 93 -13.90 6.34 4.38
CA GLY A 93 -14.01 5.47 5.54
C GLY A 93 -13.04 4.29 5.54
N LEU A 94 -12.07 4.29 4.64
CA LEU A 94 -11.17 3.15 4.49
C LEU A 94 -10.08 3.10 5.57
N THR A 95 -9.84 4.19 6.30
CA THR A 95 -8.86 4.18 7.38
C THR A 95 -9.16 3.13 8.44
N THR A 96 -10.43 2.78 8.62
CA THR A 96 -10.82 1.75 9.61
C THR A 96 -10.53 0.33 9.13
N LEU A 97 -10.38 0.13 7.82
CA LEU A 97 -10.09 -1.18 7.25
C LEU A 97 -8.61 -1.52 7.28
N PHE A 98 -7.75 -0.51 7.13
CA PHE A 98 -6.31 -0.72 7.01
C PHE A 98 -5.58 -0.44 8.31
N GLN A 99 -4.49 -1.15 8.53
CA GLN A 99 -3.51 -0.79 9.55
C GLN A 99 -2.63 0.31 8.95
N THR A 100 -2.79 1.55 9.42
CA THR A 100 -2.05 2.69 8.91
C THR A 100 -1.06 3.20 9.96
N TYR A 101 0.11 3.60 9.48
CA TYR A 101 1.19 4.08 10.33
C TYR A 101 1.76 5.37 9.74
N PRO A 102 2.21 6.32 10.57
CA PRO A 102 2.73 7.58 10.06
C PRO A 102 4.13 7.47 9.48
N ASP A 103 4.88 6.42 9.82
CA ASP A 103 6.24 6.24 9.33
C ASP A 103 6.61 4.76 9.22
N MET A 104 7.73 4.50 8.58
CA MET A 104 8.20 3.13 8.34
C MET A 104 8.59 2.43 9.63
N ALA A 105 9.22 3.14 10.56
CA ALA A 105 9.65 2.55 11.82
C ALA A 105 8.47 2.00 12.61
N SER A 106 7.37 2.75 12.68
CA SER A 106 6.14 2.30 13.33
C SER A 106 5.52 1.10 12.61
N ALA A 107 5.53 1.11 11.27
CA ALA A 107 4.97 0.02 10.49
C ALA A 107 5.75 -1.28 10.64
N LEU A 108 7.07 -1.18 10.82
CA LEU A 108 7.93 -2.35 11.01
C LEU A 108 7.82 -2.90 12.44
N ALA A 109 7.68 -2.03 13.43
CA ALA A 109 7.66 -2.40 14.84
C ALA A 109 6.34 -3.02 15.28
N GLY A 110 5.25 -2.57 14.68
CA GLY A 110 3.88 -2.91 15.08
C GLY A 110 3.44 -4.39 15.02
#